data_0bad2dc4633409c92f3b722d37067c12
#
_entry.id   0bad2dc4633409c92f3b722d37067c12
#
_cell.length_a   1.000
_cell.length_b   1.000
_cell.length_c   1.000
_cell.angle_alpha   90.00
_cell.angle_beta   90.00
_cell.angle_gamma   90.00
#
_symmetry.space_group_name_H-M   'P 1'
#
loop_
_entity.id
_entity.type
_entity.pdbx_description
1 polymer ?
#
loop_
_entity_poly.entity_id
_entity_poly.type
_entity_poly.pdbx_seq_one_letter_code
_entity_poly.pdbx_strand_id
1 'polypeptide(L)'
;MTDIIPSTVFPVMPLRNTVLFPQQVIPLYIGRERSLKLLRELPSGKKTIVVVAQREGSVENPEVGDLFDVGTTASVMKILDMPDGSQSAIVQGGERVRIKSYSQTDPYFKASIDGIEEIYDADLETDAMSANIRTLFRELSKVADYITQEHISLLSNIQHPARLVDRAVSMMQLSNGEKQDILEETDVTERLKKATVLINREIQRQEIGEKIQTEVQEEISKSQREYFLREQMKAIKKELGEDDQTLEIKELEEKILEAGMPEEALKVANKEIDRLQRIPPSSPEYTVSRTYLDWLVELPWSNETEDRVDIQEALNILDRDHYGLKRVKNRVLEFLAVRKLKMEQSPDAPIKGPILCFQGPPGTGKTSLGKSIADALGREFIRISLGRDTGSPPYLYWCLTWSHYSRIEKGKNA
;
A
#
# COMPACT_ATOMS: atom_id res chain seq x y z
N MET A 1 23.50 16.96 -54.94
CA MET A 1 22.42 16.81 -55.96
C MET A 1 21.30 16.10 -55.25
N THR A 2 20.33 16.82 -54.80
CA THR A 2 19.11 16.32 -54.15
C THR A 2 18.25 15.78 -55.28
N ASP A 3 18.12 14.44 -55.39
CA ASP A 3 17.09 13.79 -56.21
C ASP A 3 15.74 14.21 -55.64
N ILE A 4 15.11 15.19 -56.24
CA ILE A 4 13.72 15.57 -55.97
C ILE A 4 12.89 14.31 -56.30
N ILE A 5 12.41 13.62 -55.26
CA ILE A 5 11.50 12.47 -55.40
C ILE A 5 10.26 13.01 -56.12
N PRO A 6 9.98 12.61 -57.36
CA PRO A 6 8.75 13.02 -58.05
C PRO A 6 7.56 12.54 -57.22
N SER A 7 6.41 13.19 -57.30
CA SER A 7 5.17 12.90 -56.57
C SER A 7 4.67 11.48 -56.86
N THR A 8 5.39 10.49 -56.40
CA THR A 8 5.14 9.08 -56.61
C THR A 8 4.37 8.60 -55.37
N VAL A 9 3.29 7.90 -55.63
CA VAL A 9 2.47 7.26 -54.59
C VAL A 9 3.20 6.02 -54.10
N PHE A 10 3.44 6.01 -52.77
CA PHE A 10 4.13 4.89 -52.12
C PHE A 10 3.16 4.08 -51.26
N PRO A 11 3.35 2.76 -51.18
CA PRO A 11 2.65 1.92 -50.22
C PRO A 11 3.11 2.28 -48.79
N VAL A 12 2.15 2.42 -47.88
CA VAL A 12 2.38 2.83 -46.49
C VAL A 12 2.10 1.67 -45.55
N MET A 13 3.07 1.35 -44.69
CA MET A 13 2.98 0.29 -43.71
C MET A 13 2.90 0.88 -42.31
N PRO A 14 1.79 0.73 -41.57
CA PRO A 14 1.66 1.14 -40.19
C PRO A 14 2.45 0.25 -39.25
N LEU A 15 3.24 0.86 -38.34
CA LEU A 15 3.95 0.16 -37.25
C LEU A 15 3.23 0.36 -35.91
N ARG A 16 3.03 -0.72 -35.17
CA ARG A 16 2.27 -0.71 -33.92
C ARG A 16 3.05 -0.12 -32.74
N ASN A 17 4.23 -0.62 -32.48
CA ASN A 17 5.00 -0.32 -31.27
C ASN A 17 6.45 0.09 -31.57
N THR A 18 6.68 0.67 -32.71
CA THR A 18 8.03 1.04 -33.14
C THR A 18 8.00 2.22 -34.08
N VAL A 19 9.03 3.04 -34.01
CA VAL A 19 9.32 4.13 -34.96
C VAL A 19 10.60 3.74 -35.69
N LEU A 20 10.57 3.78 -37.02
CA LEU A 20 11.72 3.49 -37.84
C LEU A 20 12.51 4.79 -38.11
N PHE A 21 13.75 4.81 -37.72
CA PHE A 21 14.66 5.93 -37.98
C PHE A 21 15.44 5.73 -39.29
N PRO A 22 15.94 6.82 -39.91
CA PRO A 22 16.83 6.75 -41.03
C PRO A 22 18.03 5.85 -40.77
N GLN A 23 18.42 5.05 -41.79
CA GLN A 23 19.55 4.10 -41.78
C GLN A 23 19.47 3.00 -40.68
N GLN A 24 18.40 2.93 -39.95
CA GLN A 24 18.15 1.83 -39.02
C GLN A 24 17.77 0.57 -39.80
N VAL A 25 18.32 -0.56 -39.39
CA VAL A 25 17.93 -1.89 -39.94
C VAL A 25 17.24 -2.63 -38.81
N ILE A 26 15.98 -3.01 -39.05
CA ILE A 26 15.17 -3.76 -38.09
C ILE A 26 14.39 -4.89 -38.75
N PRO A 27 14.17 -5.99 -38.03
CA PRO A 27 13.16 -6.96 -38.39
C PRO A 27 11.78 -6.45 -38.01
N LEU A 28 10.84 -6.47 -38.96
CA LEU A 28 9.43 -6.16 -38.71
C LEU A 28 8.63 -7.45 -38.74
N TYR A 29 7.93 -7.75 -37.65
CA TYR A 29 6.99 -8.86 -37.62
C TYR A 29 5.62 -8.41 -38.16
N ILE A 30 5.13 -9.08 -39.18
CA ILE A 30 3.97 -8.69 -39.98
C ILE A 30 2.94 -9.79 -39.92
N GLY A 31 1.91 -9.60 -39.10
CA GLY A 31 0.78 -10.53 -38.97
C GLY A 31 -0.54 -9.99 -39.54
N ARG A 32 -0.62 -8.66 -39.78
CA ARG A 32 -1.86 -8.04 -40.28
C ARG A 32 -2.08 -8.35 -41.75
N GLU A 33 -3.29 -8.73 -42.10
CA GLU A 33 -3.65 -9.12 -43.47
C GLU A 33 -3.37 -8.01 -44.50
N ARG A 34 -3.68 -6.73 -44.14
CA ARG A 34 -3.40 -5.56 -44.98
C ARG A 34 -1.90 -5.39 -45.26
N SER A 35 -1.06 -5.56 -44.23
CA SER A 35 0.40 -5.45 -44.37
C SER A 35 1.00 -6.61 -45.12
N LEU A 36 0.45 -7.83 -44.98
CA LEU A 36 0.85 -9.00 -45.76
C LEU A 36 0.49 -8.83 -47.25
N LYS A 37 -0.69 -8.32 -47.59
CA LYS A 37 -1.09 -7.98 -48.97
C LYS A 37 -0.14 -6.96 -49.59
N LEU A 38 0.21 -5.91 -48.82
CA LEU A 38 1.18 -4.91 -49.27
C LEU A 38 2.51 -5.54 -49.67
N LEU A 39 3.07 -6.42 -48.82
CA LEU A 39 4.36 -7.06 -49.13
C LEU A 39 4.31 -7.99 -50.35
N ARG A 40 3.20 -8.71 -50.56
CA ARG A 40 3.00 -9.62 -51.70
C ARG A 40 2.86 -8.87 -53.01
N GLU A 41 2.30 -7.67 -53.01
CA GLU A 41 2.09 -6.85 -54.21
C GLU A 41 3.29 -5.93 -54.54
N LEU A 42 4.35 -5.94 -53.73
CA LEU A 42 5.56 -5.19 -54.06
C LEU A 42 6.24 -5.73 -55.33
N PRO A 43 6.63 -4.85 -56.26
CA PRO A 43 7.28 -5.27 -57.51
C PRO A 43 8.61 -5.95 -57.24
N SER A 44 8.97 -6.90 -58.11
CA SER A 44 10.26 -7.60 -58.11
C SER A 44 11.38 -6.63 -58.53
N GLY A 45 11.96 -5.89 -57.56
CA GLY A 45 12.99 -4.88 -57.78
C GLY A 45 13.25 -4.07 -56.50
N LYS A 46 13.40 -2.75 -56.62
CA LYS A 46 13.49 -1.86 -55.46
C LYS A 46 12.14 -1.87 -54.70
N LYS A 47 12.07 -2.66 -53.62
CA LYS A 47 10.90 -2.78 -52.74
C LYS A 47 10.92 -1.64 -51.73
N THR A 48 10.60 -0.42 -52.18
CA THR A 48 10.54 0.76 -51.31
C THR A 48 9.10 0.96 -50.81
N ILE A 49 8.96 1.11 -49.50
CA ILE A 49 7.70 1.42 -48.81
C ILE A 49 7.89 2.64 -47.94
N VAL A 50 6.82 3.23 -47.47
CA VAL A 50 6.84 4.23 -46.38
C VAL A 50 6.37 3.53 -45.13
N VAL A 51 7.07 3.76 -44.03
CA VAL A 51 6.75 3.21 -42.73
C VAL A 51 6.37 4.34 -41.79
N VAL A 52 5.21 4.23 -41.16
CA VAL A 52 4.66 5.24 -40.26
C VAL A 52 4.22 4.59 -38.94
N ALA A 53 4.54 5.20 -37.83
CA ALA A 53 4.12 4.73 -36.53
C ALA A 53 2.63 5.03 -36.25
N GLN A 54 1.99 4.17 -35.48
CA GLN A 54 0.67 4.43 -34.92
C GLN A 54 0.79 5.30 -33.70
N ARG A 55 -0.19 6.22 -33.51
CA ARG A 55 -0.31 7.05 -32.30
C ARG A 55 -0.57 6.19 -31.07
N GLU A 56 -1.49 5.21 -31.20
CA GLU A 56 -1.81 4.26 -30.14
C GLU A 56 -1.58 2.81 -30.59
N GLY A 57 -0.76 2.08 -29.86
CA GLY A 57 -0.45 0.68 -30.14
C GLY A 57 -1.61 -0.29 -29.86
N SER A 58 -2.66 0.13 -29.15
CA SER A 58 -3.85 -0.69 -28.84
C SER A 58 -4.76 -0.92 -30.05
N VAL A 59 -4.73 -0.06 -31.06
CA VAL A 59 -5.58 -0.12 -32.24
C VAL A 59 -5.10 -1.25 -33.16
N GLU A 60 -5.92 -2.28 -33.36
CA GLU A 60 -5.57 -3.40 -34.25
C GLU A 60 -5.64 -3.05 -35.72
N ASN A 61 -6.70 -2.33 -36.12
CA ASN A 61 -6.93 -1.92 -37.51
C ASN A 61 -6.91 -0.38 -37.57
N PRO A 62 -5.74 0.24 -37.70
CA PRO A 62 -5.65 1.70 -37.70
C PRO A 62 -6.31 2.30 -38.94
N GLU A 63 -6.94 3.44 -38.73
CA GLU A 63 -7.38 4.35 -39.76
C GLU A 63 -6.33 5.44 -39.99
N VAL A 64 -6.55 6.30 -40.98
CA VAL A 64 -5.61 7.39 -41.30
C VAL A 64 -5.34 8.31 -40.11
N GLY A 65 -6.38 8.59 -39.29
CA GLY A 65 -6.26 9.45 -38.10
C GLY A 65 -5.42 8.84 -36.96
N ASP A 66 -5.24 7.52 -36.93
CA ASP A 66 -4.48 6.80 -35.93
C ASP A 66 -2.96 6.77 -36.24
N LEU A 67 -2.56 7.31 -37.39
CA LEU A 67 -1.17 7.32 -37.85
C LEU A 67 -0.56 8.71 -37.65
N PHE A 68 0.75 8.73 -37.48
CA PHE A 68 1.51 9.99 -37.52
C PHE A 68 1.68 10.47 -38.95
N ASP A 69 1.89 11.78 -39.12
CA ASP A 69 2.05 12.41 -40.43
C ASP A 69 3.47 12.31 -41.00
N VAL A 70 4.43 12.06 -40.13
CA VAL A 70 5.85 11.89 -40.51
C VAL A 70 6.25 10.45 -40.33
N GLY A 71 6.92 9.91 -41.34
CA GLY A 71 7.44 8.57 -41.35
C GLY A 71 8.82 8.51 -42.00
N THR A 72 9.23 7.30 -42.32
CA THR A 72 10.53 7.03 -42.95
C THR A 72 10.32 6.16 -44.18
N THR A 73 10.95 6.47 -45.29
CA THR A 73 11.05 5.53 -46.42
C THR A 73 11.81 4.30 -45.96
N ALA A 74 11.44 3.13 -46.45
CA ALA A 74 12.11 1.88 -46.06
C ALA A 74 12.32 0.99 -47.27
N SER A 75 13.52 0.43 -47.35
CA SER A 75 13.83 -0.61 -48.33
C SER A 75 13.67 -2.00 -47.73
N VAL A 76 12.81 -2.83 -48.27
CA VAL A 76 12.63 -4.22 -47.83
C VAL A 76 13.75 -5.07 -48.37
N MET A 77 14.67 -5.48 -47.50
CA MET A 77 15.89 -6.23 -47.84
C MET A 77 15.59 -7.74 -48.02
N LYS A 78 14.83 -8.31 -47.07
CA LYS A 78 14.53 -9.74 -47.02
C LYS A 78 13.17 -9.97 -46.39
N ILE A 79 12.42 -10.90 -46.94
CA ILE A 79 11.17 -11.39 -46.37
C ILE A 79 11.37 -12.87 -46.01
N LEU A 80 10.94 -13.25 -44.80
CA LEU A 80 10.99 -14.60 -44.27
C LEU A 80 9.57 -15.03 -43.92
N ASP A 81 9.11 -16.12 -44.45
CA ASP A 81 7.82 -16.71 -44.05
C ASP A 81 7.96 -17.47 -42.74
N MET A 82 7.02 -17.24 -41.82
CA MET A 82 7.00 -17.89 -40.53
C MET A 82 5.98 -19.04 -40.51
N PRO A 83 6.18 -20.06 -39.67
CA PRO A 83 5.30 -21.24 -39.63
C PRO A 83 3.85 -20.94 -39.25
N ASP A 84 3.60 -19.82 -38.55
CA ASP A 84 2.29 -19.37 -38.13
C ASP A 84 1.50 -18.57 -39.19
N GLY A 85 2.04 -18.48 -40.41
CA GLY A 85 1.45 -17.73 -41.51
C GLY A 85 1.74 -16.22 -41.50
N SER A 86 2.46 -15.71 -40.50
CA SER A 86 3.00 -14.36 -40.48
C SER A 86 4.28 -14.25 -41.34
N GLN A 87 4.73 -13.04 -41.60
CA GLN A 87 5.99 -12.77 -42.28
C GLN A 87 6.89 -11.89 -41.41
N SER A 88 8.19 -12.15 -41.47
CA SER A 88 9.20 -11.26 -40.92
C SER A 88 9.95 -10.58 -42.07
N ALA A 89 9.89 -9.25 -42.12
CA ALA A 89 10.60 -8.48 -43.14
C ALA A 89 11.75 -7.70 -42.50
N ILE A 90 12.97 -7.88 -43.02
CA ILE A 90 14.10 -7.05 -42.66
C ILE A 90 14.02 -5.80 -43.53
N VAL A 91 13.88 -4.63 -42.85
CA VAL A 91 13.77 -3.36 -43.53
C VAL A 91 14.91 -2.42 -43.10
N GLN A 92 15.37 -1.63 -44.06
CA GLN A 92 16.33 -0.56 -43.82
C GLN A 92 15.65 0.80 -44.02
N GLY A 93 15.68 1.64 -43.01
CA GLY A 93 15.18 3.02 -43.07
C GLY A 93 15.99 3.86 -44.06
N GLY A 94 15.28 4.64 -44.84
CA GLY A 94 15.85 5.60 -45.82
C GLY A 94 15.79 7.04 -45.28
N GLU A 95 15.01 7.86 -45.97
CA GLU A 95 14.85 9.32 -45.64
C GLU A 95 13.56 9.59 -44.88
N ARG A 96 13.54 10.68 -44.13
CA ARG A 96 12.32 11.20 -43.48
C ARG A 96 11.37 11.73 -44.53
N VAL A 97 10.09 11.43 -44.36
CA VAL A 97 9.06 11.89 -45.29
C VAL A 97 7.80 12.32 -44.54
N ARG A 98 7.15 13.32 -45.10
CA ARG A 98 5.82 13.75 -44.63
C ARG A 98 4.74 13.24 -45.59
N ILE A 99 3.70 12.68 -45.03
CA ILE A 99 2.52 12.25 -45.80
C ILE A 99 1.71 13.50 -46.17
N LYS A 100 1.46 13.69 -47.47
CA LYS A 100 0.59 14.76 -47.98
C LYS A 100 -0.89 14.34 -47.97
N SER A 101 -1.15 13.21 -48.61
CA SER A 101 -2.49 12.71 -48.76
C SER A 101 -2.48 11.19 -49.05
N TYR A 102 -3.45 10.54 -48.46
CA TYR A 102 -3.71 9.13 -48.76
C TYR A 102 -4.55 9.02 -50.03
N SER A 103 -4.05 8.28 -51.00
CA SER A 103 -4.76 8.02 -52.26
C SER A 103 -5.54 6.71 -52.25
N GLN A 104 -5.22 5.82 -51.31
CA GLN A 104 -5.88 4.51 -51.13
C GLN A 104 -5.78 4.09 -49.69
N THR A 105 -6.89 3.51 -49.17
CA THR A 105 -6.95 2.97 -47.80
C THR A 105 -7.18 1.47 -47.77
N ASP A 106 -7.77 0.88 -48.83
CA ASP A 106 -8.03 -0.54 -49.00
C ASP A 106 -7.46 -1.04 -50.35
N PRO A 107 -6.81 -2.21 -50.45
CA PRO A 107 -6.56 -3.20 -49.40
C PRO A 107 -5.41 -2.84 -48.43
N TYR A 108 -4.61 -1.86 -48.72
CA TYR A 108 -3.58 -1.27 -47.89
C TYR A 108 -3.42 0.21 -48.22
N PHE A 109 -2.75 0.94 -47.34
CA PHE A 109 -2.55 2.40 -47.49
C PHE A 109 -1.55 2.70 -48.63
N LYS A 110 -1.94 3.68 -49.47
CA LYS A 110 -1.00 4.36 -50.39
C LYS A 110 -1.11 5.84 -50.20
N ALA A 111 0.01 6.52 -50.20
CA ALA A 111 0.07 7.96 -49.98
C ALA A 111 1.09 8.64 -50.89
N SER A 112 0.81 9.89 -51.20
CA SER A 112 1.81 10.82 -51.74
C SER A 112 2.62 11.43 -50.58
N ILE A 113 3.90 11.55 -50.79
CA ILE A 113 4.85 12.01 -49.77
C ILE A 113 5.70 13.17 -50.24
N ASP A 114 6.19 13.98 -49.28
CA ASP A 114 7.27 14.95 -49.46
C ASP A 114 8.47 14.52 -48.66
N GLY A 115 9.66 14.68 -49.22
CA GLY A 115 10.91 14.59 -48.48
C GLY A 115 11.04 15.70 -47.45
N ILE A 116 11.53 15.37 -46.29
CA ILE A 116 11.84 16.35 -45.24
C ILE A 116 13.35 16.60 -45.26
N GLU A 117 13.72 17.84 -45.53
CA GLU A 117 15.13 18.29 -45.47
C GLU A 117 15.52 18.56 -44.03
N GLU A 118 16.69 18.08 -43.61
CA GLU A 118 17.24 18.33 -42.30
C GLU A 118 18.00 19.69 -42.31
N ILE A 119 17.73 20.47 -41.27
CA ILE A 119 18.48 21.73 -41.03
C ILE A 119 19.67 21.38 -40.15
N TYR A 120 20.86 21.53 -40.71
CA TYR A 120 22.10 21.18 -40.04
C TYR A 120 23.16 22.21 -40.31
N ASP A 121 23.61 22.87 -39.24
CA ASP A 121 24.79 23.76 -39.23
C ASP A 121 25.92 23.04 -38.50
N ALA A 122 27.06 22.90 -39.19
CA ALA A 122 28.26 22.32 -38.59
C ALA A 122 28.96 23.38 -37.74
N ASP A 123 28.57 23.49 -36.49
CA ASP A 123 29.13 24.42 -35.53
C ASP A 123 29.70 23.70 -34.28
N LEU A 124 30.40 24.49 -33.43
CA LEU A 124 30.97 23.98 -32.17
C LEU A 124 29.91 23.51 -31.20
N GLU A 125 28.68 24.04 -31.27
CA GLU A 125 27.58 23.64 -30.37
C GLU A 125 27.10 22.22 -30.70
N THR A 126 26.86 21.92 -31.97
CA THR A 126 26.46 20.58 -32.44
C THR A 126 27.53 19.53 -32.17
N ASP A 127 28.81 19.88 -32.33
CA ASP A 127 29.93 18.98 -32.02
C ASP A 127 29.98 18.66 -30.50
N ALA A 128 29.87 19.71 -29.66
CA ALA A 128 29.86 19.54 -28.22
C ALA A 128 28.67 18.72 -27.73
N MET A 129 27.47 18.95 -28.29
CA MET A 129 26.28 18.17 -27.98
C MET A 129 26.41 16.71 -28.41
N SER A 130 27.00 16.47 -29.59
CA SER A 130 27.28 15.12 -30.06
C SER A 130 28.25 14.37 -29.14
N ALA A 131 29.29 15.03 -28.66
CA ALA A 131 30.22 14.47 -27.67
C ALA A 131 29.50 14.17 -26.34
N ASN A 132 28.61 15.07 -25.90
CA ASN A 132 27.81 14.89 -24.71
C ASN A 132 26.87 13.69 -24.82
N ILE A 133 26.17 13.51 -25.94
CA ILE A 133 25.31 12.34 -26.17
C ILE A 133 26.12 11.04 -26.06
N ARG A 134 27.32 10.97 -26.64
CA ARG A 134 28.16 9.77 -26.50
C ARG A 134 28.55 9.50 -25.06
N THR A 135 28.80 10.54 -24.29
CA THR A 135 29.12 10.41 -22.85
C THR A 135 27.93 9.94 -22.06
N LEU A 136 26.78 10.59 -22.20
CA LEU A 136 25.54 10.20 -21.52
C LEU A 136 25.09 8.78 -21.89
N PHE A 137 25.25 8.39 -23.15
CA PHE A 137 24.90 7.03 -23.59
C PHE A 137 25.81 5.97 -22.96
N ARG A 138 27.07 6.32 -22.68
CA ARG A 138 28.02 5.49 -21.93
C ARG A 138 27.64 5.43 -20.45
N GLU A 139 27.10 6.50 -19.88
CA GLU A 139 26.55 6.49 -18.51
C GLU A 139 25.28 5.66 -18.43
N LEU A 140 24.38 5.82 -19.39
CA LEU A 140 23.16 5.01 -19.48
C LEU A 140 23.48 3.51 -19.54
N SER A 141 24.55 3.11 -20.25
CA SER A 141 24.95 1.70 -20.35
C SER A 141 25.42 1.07 -19.03
N LYS A 142 25.71 1.87 -18.01
CA LYS A 142 26.09 1.35 -16.67
C LYS A 142 24.88 0.98 -15.83
N VAL A 143 23.73 1.61 -16.10
CA VAL A 143 22.50 1.46 -15.30
C VAL A 143 21.36 0.79 -16.07
N ALA A 144 21.49 0.63 -17.38
CA ALA A 144 20.48 0.07 -18.26
C ALA A 144 21.01 -1.21 -18.97
N ASP A 145 20.62 -2.37 -18.49
CA ASP A 145 21.10 -3.68 -19.00
C ASP A 145 20.83 -3.91 -20.50
N TYR A 146 19.84 -3.23 -21.07
CA TYR A 146 19.52 -3.36 -22.49
C TYR A 146 20.47 -2.60 -23.42
N ILE A 147 21.36 -1.77 -22.89
CA ILE A 147 22.41 -1.06 -23.62
C ILE A 147 23.72 -1.83 -23.53
N THR A 148 24.11 -2.45 -24.63
CA THR A 148 25.31 -3.30 -24.71
C THR A 148 26.55 -2.51 -25.14
N GLN A 149 27.73 -3.11 -24.94
CA GLN A 149 29.01 -2.53 -25.44
C GLN A 149 29.05 -2.38 -26.97
N GLU A 150 28.32 -3.22 -27.69
CA GLU A 150 28.18 -3.09 -29.15
C GLU A 150 27.44 -1.80 -29.52
N HIS A 151 26.39 -1.45 -28.78
CA HIS A 151 25.66 -0.19 -28.97
C HIS A 151 26.57 1.03 -28.79
N ILE A 152 27.44 1.02 -27.75
CA ILE A 152 28.39 2.09 -27.51
C ILE A 152 29.41 2.18 -28.65
N SER A 153 29.94 1.05 -29.11
CA SER A 153 30.89 0.98 -30.20
C SER A 153 30.31 1.52 -31.51
N LEU A 154 29.06 1.17 -31.79
CA LEU A 154 28.33 1.66 -32.96
C LEU A 154 28.19 3.20 -32.93
N LEU A 155 27.76 3.76 -31.79
CA LEU A 155 27.59 5.21 -31.64
C LEU A 155 28.92 5.96 -31.71
N SER A 156 30.01 5.37 -31.24
CA SER A 156 31.34 5.98 -31.28
C SER A 156 31.85 6.16 -32.71
N ASN A 157 31.44 5.29 -33.63
CA ASN A 157 31.88 5.33 -35.04
C ASN A 157 31.04 6.28 -35.92
N ILE A 158 29.89 6.77 -35.42
CA ILE A 158 29.03 7.68 -36.19
C ILE A 158 29.57 9.11 -36.04
N GLN A 159 29.97 9.73 -37.15
CA GLN A 159 30.48 11.10 -37.15
C GLN A 159 29.37 12.14 -37.31
N HIS A 160 28.37 11.87 -38.14
CA HIS A 160 27.30 12.83 -38.46
C HIS A 160 26.32 12.99 -37.29
N PRO A 161 26.10 14.21 -36.76
CA PRO A 161 25.27 14.45 -35.59
C PRO A 161 23.83 13.95 -35.71
N ALA A 162 23.18 14.17 -36.86
CA ALA A 162 21.81 13.69 -37.11
C ALA A 162 21.68 12.16 -37.05
N ARG A 163 22.66 11.43 -37.62
CA ARG A 163 22.70 9.99 -37.57
C ARG A 163 23.01 9.46 -36.16
N LEU A 164 23.86 10.19 -35.44
CA LEU A 164 24.22 9.87 -34.06
C LEU A 164 22.98 9.90 -33.16
N VAL A 165 22.20 11.00 -33.20
CA VAL A 165 21.02 11.16 -32.35
C VAL A 165 19.93 10.16 -32.72
N ASP A 166 19.68 9.95 -34.01
CA ASP A 166 18.70 8.97 -34.48
C ASP A 166 19.04 7.54 -34.00
N ARG A 167 20.32 7.20 -34.10
CA ARG A 167 20.77 5.87 -33.66
C ARG A 167 20.70 5.72 -32.14
N ALA A 168 21.10 6.74 -31.38
CA ALA A 168 21.00 6.72 -29.92
C ALA A 168 19.55 6.53 -29.47
N VAL A 169 18.62 7.35 -29.96
CA VAL A 169 17.21 7.29 -29.61
C VAL A 169 16.55 5.98 -30.04
N SER A 170 16.94 5.44 -31.20
CA SER A 170 16.40 4.14 -31.69
C SER A 170 16.71 2.96 -30.76
N MET A 171 17.80 3.04 -30.00
CA MET A 171 18.25 2.00 -29.06
C MET A 171 17.59 2.12 -27.68
N MET A 172 16.98 3.26 -27.36
CA MET A 172 16.37 3.50 -26.05
C MET A 172 14.96 2.90 -25.94
N GLN A 173 14.57 2.56 -24.71
CA GLN A 173 13.21 2.10 -24.37
C GLN A 173 12.29 3.29 -24.11
N LEU A 174 11.97 4.05 -25.16
CA LEU A 174 11.08 5.19 -25.15
C LEU A 174 9.71 4.83 -25.74
N SER A 175 8.68 5.61 -25.38
CA SER A 175 7.37 5.52 -26.00
C SER A 175 7.42 5.88 -27.50
N ASN A 176 6.43 5.40 -28.27
CA ASN A 176 6.34 5.77 -29.69
C ASN A 176 6.23 7.28 -29.89
N GLY A 177 5.48 7.99 -29.03
CA GLY A 177 5.35 9.45 -29.09
C GLY A 177 6.68 10.15 -28.94
N GLU A 178 7.49 9.79 -27.92
CA GLU A 178 8.81 10.38 -27.70
C GLU A 178 9.80 10.11 -28.83
N LYS A 179 9.77 8.90 -29.41
CA LYS A 179 10.57 8.58 -30.59
C LYS A 179 10.10 9.35 -31.81
N GLN A 180 8.78 9.51 -31.94
CA GLN A 180 8.19 10.26 -33.04
C GLN A 180 8.52 11.76 -32.96
N ASP A 181 8.51 12.37 -31.78
CA ASP A 181 8.90 13.76 -31.57
C ASP A 181 10.34 14.03 -32.01
N ILE A 182 11.23 13.05 -31.87
CA ILE A 182 12.61 13.12 -32.41
C ILE A 182 12.65 12.92 -33.91
N LEU A 183 11.82 12.03 -34.44
CA LEU A 183 11.74 11.80 -35.89
C LEU A 183 11.17 13.02 -36.63
N GLU A 184 10.22 13.74 -36.04
CA GLU A 184 9.58 14.94 -36.62
C GLU A 184 10.44 16.19 -36.54
N GLU A 185 11.41 16.24 -35.61
CA GLU A 185 12.28 17.38 -35.46
C GLU A 185 13.28 17.47 -36.62
N THR A 186 13.19 18.57 -37.38
CA THR A 186 14.01 18.80 -38.56
C THR A 186 15.34 19.46 -38.25
N ASP A 187 15.39 20.30 -37.22
CA ASP A 187 16.60 20.96 -36.75
C ASP A 187 17.44 19.95 -35.93
N VAL A 188 18.67 19.70 -36.41
CA VAL A 188 19.56 18.71 -35.78
C VAL A 188 20.00 19.14 -34.39
N THR A 189 20.18 20.44 -34.16
CA THR A 189 20.60 20.99 -32.87
C THR A 189 19.49 20.83 -31.84
N GLU A 190 18.27 21.17 -32.20
CA GLU A 190 17.10 20.96 -31.33
C GLU A 190 16.85 19.48 -31.07
N ARG A 191 17.07 18.62 -32.06
CA ARG A 191 16.98 17.15 -31.92
C ARG A 191 18.00 16.63 -30.90
N LEU A 192 19.25 17.11 -30.95
CA LEU A 192 20.30 16.78 -29.99
C LEU A 192 19.93 17.23 -28.55
N LYS A 193 19.35 18.44 -28.42
CA LYS A 193 18.87 18.93 -27.12
C LYS A 193 17.76 18.03 -26.55
N LYS A 194 16.74 17.75 -27.36
CA LYS A 194 15.65 16.85 -26.97
C LYS A 194 16.17 15.46 -26.55
N ALA A 195 17.07 14.88 -27.36
CA ALA A 195 17.67 13.58 -27.04
C ALA A 195 18.48 13.60 -25.75
N THR A 196 19.23 14.68 -25.50
CA THR A 196 19.97 14.84 -24.23
C THR A 196 19.04 14.80 -23.02
N VAL A 197 17.91 15.49 -23.10
CA VAL A 197 16.88 15.47 -22.02
C VAL A 197 16.32 14.06 -21.82
N LEU A 198 16.01 13.37 -22.92
CA LEU A 198 15.46 12.00 -22.87
C LEU A 198 16.46 11.01 -22.28
N ILE A 199 17.74 11.10 -22.66
CA ILE A 199 18.80 10.22 -22.12
C ILE A 199 18.98 10.45 -20.61
N ASN A 200 19.07 11.72 -20.18
CA ASN A 200 19.22 12.05 -18.75
C ASN A 200 18.03 11.55 -17.93
N ARG A 201 16.80 11.71 -18.43
CA ARG A 201 15.61 11.21 -17.77
C ARG A 201 15.63 9.68 -17.66
N GLU A 202 16.08 8.99 -18.71
CA GLU A 202 16.18 7.54 -18.69
C GLU A 202 17.24 7.05 -17.70
N ILE A 203 18.40 7.72 -17.60
CA ILE A 203 19.42 7.42 -16.57
C ILE A 203 18.81 7.53 -15.18
N GLN A 204 18.16 8.65 -14.87
CA GLN A 204 17.53 8.86 -13.57
C GLN A 204 16.45 7.79 -13.27
N ARG A 205 15.65 7.42 -14.28
CA ARG A 205 14.63 6.39 -14.13
C ARG A 205 15.24 5.03 -13.78
N GLN A 206 16.33 4.65 -14.43
CA GLN A 206 17.02 3.40 -14.19
C GLN A 206 17.70 3.40 -12.80
N GLU A 207 18.36 4.48 -12.40
CA GLU A 207 18.98 4.62 -11.09
C GLU A 207 17.95 4.51 -9.93
N ILE A 208 16.77 5.14 -10.10
CA ILE A 208 15.69 5.04 -9.12
C ILE A 208 15.15 3.61 -9.08
N GLY A 209 14.98 2.98 -10.24
CA GLY A 209 14.53 1.58 -10.33
C GLY A 209 15.47 0.62 -9.61
N GLU A 210 16.78 0.76 -9.81
CA GLU A 210 17.81 -0.04 -9.15
C GLU A 210 17.80 0.15 -7.62
N LYS A 211 17.69 1.40 -7.15
CA LYS A 211 17.58 1.69 -5.71
C LYS A 211 16.37 1.02 -5.08
N ILE A 212 15.19 1.18 -5.69
CA ILE A 212 13.95 0.56 -5.19
C ILE A 212 14.10 -0.97 -5.15
N GLN A 213 14.66 -1.57 -6.20
CA GLN A 213 14.85 -3.01 -6.26
C GLN A 213 15.83 -3.50 -5.18
N THR A 214 16.91 -2.76 -4.93
CA THR A 214 17.88 -3.08 -3.87
C THR A 214 17.25 -2.97 -2.48
N GLU A 215 16.51 -1.89 -2.19
CA GLU A 215 15.80 -1.71 -0.92
C GLU A 215 14.78 -2.83 -0.66
N VAL A 216 13.97 -3.17 -1.67
CA VAL A 216 13.00 -4.27 -1.56
C VAL A 216 13.70 -5.61 -1.32
N GLN A 217 14.81 -5.87 -2.01
CA GLN A 217 15.58 -7.10 -1.84
C GLN A 217 16.21 -7.20 -0.44
N GLU A 218 16.71 -6.09 0.10
CA GLU A 218 17.23 -6.03 1.47
C GLU A 218 16.14 -6.27 2.51
N GLU A 219 14.96 -5.69 2.33
CA GLU A 219 13.82 -5.86 3.25
C GLU A 219 13.30 -7.30 3.25
N ILE A 220 13.17 -7.92 2.06
CA ILE A 220 12.83 -9.34 1.93
C ILE A 220 13.87 -10.22 2.63
N SER A 221 15.16 -9.92 2.42
CA SER A 221 16.25 -10.68 3.05
C SER A 221 16.24 -10.56 4.58
N LYS A 222 15.98 -9.37 5.13
CA LYS A 222 15.81 -9.15 6.57
C LYS A 222 14.62 -9.95 7.13
N SER A 223 13.46 -9.86 6.49
CA SER A 223 12.26 -10.60 6.89
C SER A 223 12.48 -12.11 6.88
N GLN A 224 13.10 -12.66 5.84
CA GLN A 224 13.41 -14.08 5.76
C GLN A 224 14.37 -14.51 6.88
N ARG A 225 15.39 -13.70 7.17
CA ARG A 225 16.36 -13.98 8.24
C ARG A 225 15.69 -13.95 9.62
N GLU A 226 14.81 -12.97 9.88
CA GLU A 226 14.04 -12.91 11.13
C GLU A 226 13.12 -14.12 11.30
N TYR A 227 12.41 -14.50 10.24
CA TYR A 227 11.58 -15.70 10.25
C TYR A 227 12.39 -16.95 10.58
N PHE A 228 13.53 -17.13 9.91
CA PHE A 228 14.43 -18.28 10.15
C PHE A 228 14.97 -18.31 11.58
N LEU A 229 15.38 -17.15 12.10
CA LEU A 229 15.84 -17.04 13.50
C LEU A 229 14.73 -17.35 14.51
N ARG A 230 13.49 -16.91 14.25
CA ARG A 230 12.33 -17.25 15.10
C ARG A 230 12.04 -18.75 15.09
N GLU A 231 12.09 -19.39 13.93
CA GLU A 231 11.87 -20.84 13.82
C GLU A 231 13.00 -21.62 14.50
N GLN A 232 14.26 -21.18 14.36
CA GLN A 232 15.36 -21.78 15.13
C GLN A 232 15.17 -21.62 16.62
N MET A 233 14.78 -20.45 17.11
CA MET A 233 14.53 -20.21 18.53
C MET A 233 13.40 -21.07 19.06
N LYS A 234 12.32 -21.25 18.27
CA LYS A 234 11.21 -22.15 18.59
C LYS A 234 11.64 -23.62 18.66
N ALA A 235 12.47 -24.06 17.73
CA ALA A 235 13.04 -25.41 17.74
C ALA A 235 13.94 -25.66 18.96
N ILE A 236 14.79 -24.69 19.30
CA ILE A 236 15.67 -24.77 20.49
C ILE A 236 14.83 -24.79 21.78
N LYS A 237 13.80 -23.92 21.91
CA LYS A 237 12.90 -23.92 23.07
C LYS A 237 12.17 -25.25 23.21
N LYS A 238 11.74 -25.85 22.10
CA LYS A 238 11.09 -27.16 22.08
C LYS A 238 12.04 -28.29 22.51
N GLU A 239 13.31 -28.24 22.11
CA GLU A 239 14.31 -29.21 22.55
C GLU A 239 14.69 -29.05 24.03
N LEU A 240 14.67 -27.83 24.56
CA LEU A 240 14.91 -27.53 25.98
C LEU A 240 13.69 -27.86 26.85
N GLY A 241 12.54 -28.21 26.26
CA GLY A 241 11.28 -28.47 26.99
C GLY A 241 10.63 -27.21 27.56
N GLU A 242 11.08 -26.04 27.15
CA GLU A 242 10.54 -24.74 27.48
C GLU A 242 9.49 -24.35 26.43
N ASP A 243 8.31 -24.95 26.53
CA ASP A 243 7.16 -24.46 25.76
C ASP A 243 6.69 -23.16 26.42
N ASP A 244 6.80 -22.04 25.74
CA ASP A 244 6.41 -20.71 26.26
C ASP A 244 5.00 -20.74 26.88
N GLN A 245 4.11 -21.54 26.32
CA GLN A 245 2.75 -21.76 26.85
C GLN A 245 2.76 -22.44 28.22
N THR A 246 3.63 -23.40 28.43
CA THR A 246 3.71 -24.14 29.71
C THR A 246 4.26 -23.26 30.82
N LEU A 247 5.22 -22.38 30.52
CA LEU A 247 5.76 -21.41 31.47
C LEU A 247 4.74 -20.34 31.81
N GLU A 248 4.06 -19.79 30.80
CA GLU A 248 3.03 -18.77 30.98
C GLU A 248 1.86 -19.30 31.86
N ILE A 249 1.45 -20.53 31.65
CA ILE A 249 0.39 -21.16 32.43
C ILE A 249 0.81 -21.37 33.88
N LYS A 250 2.04 -21.80 34.14
CA LYS A 250 2.58 -21.94 35.49
C LYS A 250 2.64 -20.60 36.24
N GLU A 251 3.09 -19.53 35.54
CA GLU A 251 3.09 -18.20 36.13
C GLU A 251 1.67 -17.70 36.49
N LEU A 252 0.68 -18.03 35.66
CA LEU A 252 -0.70 -17.71 35.95
C LEU A 252 -1.26 -18.52 37.11
N GLU A 253 -0.93 -19.81 37.22
CA GLU A 253 -1.28 -20.66 38.35
C GLU A 253 -0.71 -20.12 39.67
N GLU A 254 0.55 -19.72 39.70
CA GLU A 254 1.19 -19.10 40.86
C GLU A 254 0.50 -17.79 41.27
N LYS A 255 0.24 -16.91 40.30
CA LYS A 255 -0.45 -15.63 40.56
C LYS A 255 -1.89 -15.84 41.07
N ILE A 256 -2.60 -16.85 40.61
CA ILE A 256 -3.95 -17.21 41.11
C ILE A 256 -3.91 -17.66 42.55
N LEU A 257 -2.91 -18.44 42.94
CA LEU A 257 -2.73 -18.87 44.33
C LEU A 257 -2.39 -17.70 45.26
N GLU A 258 -1.57 -16.74 44.78
CA GLU A 258 -1.16 -15.56 45.55
C GLU A 258 -2.29 -14.51 45.66
N ALA A 259 -3.23 -14.48 44.72
CA ALA A 259 -4.30 -13.46 44.66
C ALA A 259 -5.30 -13.53 45.81
N GLY A 260 -5.34 -14.59 46.62
CA GLY A 260 -6.22 -14.73 47.76
C GLY A 260 -7.72 -14.78 47.41
N MET A 261 -8.02 -15.44 46.30
CA MET A 261 -9.41 -15.55 45.78
C MET A 261 -10.32 -16.36 46.71
N PRO A 262 -11.63 -16.03 46.80
CA PRO A 262 -12.63 -16.88 47.41
C PRO A 262 -12.75 -18.24 46.71
N GLU A 263 -13.16 -19.30 47.43
CA GLU A 263 -13.24 -20.65 46.88
C GLU A 263 -14.02 -20.77 45.59
N GLU A 264 -15.12 -20.02 45.45
CA GLU A 264 -15.94 -19.98 44.24
C GLU A 264 -15.18 -19.39 43.03
N ALA A 265 -14.46 -18.28 43.26
CA ALA A 265 -13.63 -17.63 42.20
C ALA A 265 -12.44 -18.52 41.82
N LEU A 266 -11.79 -19.14 42.80
CA LEU A 266 -10.66 -20.04 42.57
C LEU A 266 -11.08 -21.27 41.73
N LYS A 267 -12.27 -21.85 41.96
CA LYS A 267 -12.81 -22.93 41.13
C LYS A 267 -13.01 -22.50 39.68
N VAL A 268 -13.51 -21.28 39.45
CA VAL A 268 -13.70 -20.73 38.11
C VAL A 268 -12.38 -20.45 37.43
N ALA A 269 -11.41 -19.86 38.14
CA ALA A 269 -10.09 -19.59 37.63
C ALA A 269 -9.35 -20.86 37.19
N ASN A 270 -9.38 -21.90 38.04
CA ASN A 270 -8.74 -23.18 37.69
C ASN A 270 -9.37 -23.84 36.49
N LYS A 271 -10.71 -23.80 36.37
CA LYS A 271 -11.40 -24.32 35.20
C LYS A 271 -11.03 -23.59 33.91
N GLU A 272 -10.85 -22.29 34.00
CA GLU A 272 -10.45 -21.49 32.84
C GLU A 272 -8.97 -21.68 32.46
N ILE A 273 -8.09 -21.97 33.44
CA ILE A 273 -6.71 -22.40 33.17
C ILE A 273 -6.70 -23.75 32.42
N ASP A 274 -7.46 -24.73 32.91
CA ASP A 274 -7.57 -26.04 32.23
C ASP A 274 -8.08 -25.90 30.79
N ARG A 275 -8.91 -24.89 30.54
CA ARG A 275 -9.39 -24.54 29.19
C ARG A 275 -8.28 -23.90 28.37
N LEU A 276 -7.55 -22.93 28.93
CA LEU A 276 -6.47 -22.20 28.28
C LEU A 276 -5.34 -23.15 27.83
N GLN A 277 -5.04 -24.20 28.62
CA GLN A 277 -4.05 -25.23 28.25
C GLN A 277 -4.40 -25.98 26.97
N ARG A 278 -5.68 -26.08 26.63
CA ARG A 278 -6.18 -26.82 25.46
C ARG A 278 -6.37 -25.96 24.22
N ILE A 279 -6.34 -24.63 24.37
CA ILE A 279 -6.52 -23.69 23.26
C ILE A 279 -5.16 -23.34 22.64
N PRO A 280 -4.99 -23.45 21.32
CA PRO A 280 -3.76 -23.00 20.65
C PRO A 280 -3.51 -21.51 20.89
N PRO A 281 -2.27 -21.07 21.19
CA PRO A 281 -1.94 -19.65 21.44
C PRO A 281 -2.28 -18.71 20.27
N SER A 282 -2.38 -19.24 19.05
CA SER A 282 -2.75 -18.48 17.85
C SER A 282 -4.26 -18.25 17.70
N SER A 283 -5.09 -18.86 18.56
CA SER A 283 -6.55 -18.68 18.51
C SER A 283 -6.96 -17.36 19.17
N PRO A 284 -7.92 -16.60 18.61
CA PRO A 284 -8.51 -15.43 19.26
C PRO A 284 -9.13 -15.75 20.63
N GLU A 285 -9.62 -16.97 20.81
CA GLU A 285 -10.19 -17.42 22.08
C GLU A 285 -9.14 -17.48 23.21
N TYR A 286 -7.88 -17.78 22.88
CA TYR A 286 -6.76 -17.76 23.83
C TYR A 286 -6.62 -16.40 24.50
N THR A 287 -6.61 -15.34 23.71
CA THR A 287 -6.50 -13.96 24.19
C THR A 287 -7.67 -13.56 25.09
N VAL A 288 -8.89 -14.01 24.78
CA VAL A 288 -10.07 -13.72 25.58
C VAL A 288 -10.01 -14.42 26.94
N SER A 289 -9.70 -15.72 26.97
CA SER A 289 -9.55 -16.49 28.21
C SER A 289 -8.38 -15.98 29.04
N ARG A 290 -7.27 -15.61 28.42
CA ARG A 290 -6.10 -15.01 29.06
C ARG A 290 -6.46 -13.68 29.74
N THR A 291 -7.11 -12.79 29.02
CA THR A 291 -7.53 -11.47 29.55
C THR A 291 -8.49 -11.65 30.73
N TYR A 292 -9.39 -12.64 30.67
CA TYR A 292 -10.30 -12.93 31.77
C TYR A 292 -9.56 -13.40 33.04
N LEU A 293 -8.54 -14.25 32.89
CA LEU A 293 -7.71 -14.70 34.00
C LEU A 293 -6.87 -13.54 34.58
N ASP A 294 -6.31 -12.69 33.72
CA ASP A 294 -5.58 -11.50 34.14
C ASP A 294 -6.47 -10.58 35.03
N TRP A 295 -7.72 -10.34 34.61
CA TRP A 295 -8.69 -9.60 35.42
C TRP A 295 -8.95 -10.27 36.77
N LEU A 296 -9.11 -11.60 36.82
CA LEU A 296 -9.33 -12.33 38.05
C LEU A 296 -8.13 -12.20 39.01
N VAL A 297 -6.90 -12.24 38.48
CA VAL A 297 -5.67 -12.12 39.27
C VAL A 297 -5.48 -10.69 39.78
N GLU A 298 -5.78 -9.68 38.95
CA GLU A 298 -5.60 -8.26 39.32
C GLU A 298 -6.61 -7.78 40.35
N LEU A 299 -7.75 -8.49 40.54
CA LEU A 299 -8.72 -8.14 41.54
C LEU A 299 -8.15 -8.37 42.96
N PRO A 300 -8.08 -7.32 43.82
CA PRO A 300 -7.56 -7.47 45.17
C PRO A 300 -8.59 -8.14 46.10
N TRP A 301 -8.72 -9.46 46.07
CA TRP A 301 -9.74 -10.26 46.76
C TRP A 301 -9.72 -10.13 48.31
N SER A 302 -8.60 -9.81 48.91
CA SER A 302 -8.39 -9.71 50.35
C SER A 302 -8.47 -8.32 50.92
N ASN A 303 -8.57 -7.27 50.10
CA ASN A 303 -8.63 -5.89 50.57
C ASN A 303 -10.07 -5.47 50.77
N GLU A 304 -10.47 -5.32 52.04
CA GLU A 304 -11.77 -4.83 52.43
C GLU A 304 -11.61 -3.50 53.22
N THR A 305 -12.49 -2.54 52.98
CA THR A 305 -12.59 -1.34 53.78
C THR A 305 -13.55 -1.63 54.94
N GLU A 306 -13.13 -1.24 56.16
CA GLU A 306 -14.02 -1.32 57.31
C GLU A 306 -15.17 -0.33 57.19
N ASP A 307 -16.39 -0.81 57.43
CA ASP A 307 -17.57 0.03 57.48
C ASP A 307 -17.59 0.87 58.76
N ARG A 308 -17.62 2.19 58.61
CA ARG A 308 -17.83 3.12 59.70
C ARG A 308 -19.27 3.66 59.62
N VAL A 309 -20.17 3.10 60.39
CA VAL A 309 -21.58 3.51 60.37
C VAL A 309 -21.86 4.39 61.59
N ASP A 310 -21.71 5.71 61.44
CA ASP A 310 -22.22 6.71 62.38
C ASP A 310 -23.44 7.41 61.75
N ILE A 311 -24.61 7.22 62.40
CA ILE A 311 -25.89 7.73 61.87
C ILE A 311 -25.94 9.26 61.95
N GLN A 312 -25.32 9.85 62.99
CA GLN A 312 -25.32 11.30 63.13
C GLN A 312 -24.40 11.97 62.11
N GLU A 313 -23.23 11.38 61.86
CA GLU A 313 -22.32 11.85 60.83
C GLU A 313 -22.91 11.67 59.42
N ALA A 314 -23.58 10.55 59.18
CA ALA A 314 -24.29 10.31 57.92
C ALA A 314 -25.39 11.37 57.68
N LEU A 315 -26.15 11.74 58.68
CA LEU A 315 -27.14 12.83 58.58
C LEU A 315 -26.48 14.15 58.24
N ASN A 316 -25.37 14.49 58.90
CA ASN A 316 -24.63 15.73 58.65
C ASN A 316 -24.09 15.79 57.23
N ILE A 317 -23.54 14.68 56.70
CA ILE A 317 -23.03 14.58 55.30
C ILE A 317 -24.20 14.73 54.32
N LEU A 318 -25.32 14.04 54.52
CA LEU A 318 -26.50 14.14 53.69
C LEU A 318 -27.11 15.55 53.68
N ASP A 319 -27.09 16.26 54.83
CA ASP A 319 -27.65 17.61 54.96
C ASP A 319 -26.71 18.66 54.35
N ARG A 320 -25.39 18.45 54.45
CA ARG A 320 -24.36 19.28 53.81
C ARG A 320 -24.46 19.24 52.30
N ASP A 321 -24.59 18.03 51.74
CA ASP A 321 -24.46 17.81 50.29
C ASP A 321 -25.78 17.95 49.53
N HIS A 322 -26.93 17.79 50.19
CA HIS A 322 -28.24 17.80 49.57
C HIS A 322 -29.23 18.70 50.32
N TYR A 323 -29.79 19.67 49.62
CA TYR A 323 -30.87 20.50 50.16
C TYR A 323 -32.24 19.76 50.09
N GLY A 324 -32.99 19.77 51.14
CA GLY A 324 -34.32 19.12 51.19
C GLY A 324 -34.27 17.61 51.18
N LEU A 325 -35.05 16.93 50.31
CA LEU A 325 -35.11 15.46 50.12
C LEU A 325 -35.35 14.67 51.41
N LYS A 326 -36.09 15.17 52.38
CA LYS A 326 -36.28 14.57 53.73
C LYS A 326 -36.66 13.10 53.67
N ARG A 327 -37.61 12.74 52.80
CA ARG A 327 -38.06 11.31 52.68
C ARG A 327 -36.94 10.38 52.20
N VAL A 328 -36.11 10.85 51.28
CA VAL A 328 -34.99 10.03 50.74
C VAL A 328 -33.89 9.93 51.80
N LYS A 329 -33.55 11.02 52.49
CA LYS A 329 -32.55 11.04 53.56
C LYS A 329 -32.97 10.09 54.70
N ASN A 330 -34.22 10.18 55.16
CA ASN A 330 -34.70 9.29 56.20
C ASN A 330 -34.60 7.83 55.77
N ARG A 331 -34.95 7.50 54.54
CA ARG A 331 -34.85 6.13 54.03
C ARG A 331 -33.41 5.60 53.99
N VAL A 332 -32.46 6.47 53.64
CA VAL A 332 -31.03 6.15 53.67
C VAL A 332 -30.55 5.97 55.13
N LEU A 333 -30.96 6.82 56.04
CA LEU A 333 -30.61 6.68 57.46
C LEU A 333 -31.19 5.41 58.09
N GLU A 334 -32.46 5.05 57.76
CA GLU A 334 -33.05 3.78 58.15
C GLU A 334 -32.23 2.60 57.66
N PHE A 335 -31.81 2.64 56.40
CA PHE A 335 -30.95 1.61 55.80
C PHE A 335 -29.62 1.48 56.55
N LEU A 336 -28.96 2.61 56.86
CA LEU A 336 -27.69 2.65 57.60
C LEU A 336 -27.88 2.15 59.05
N ALA A 337 -29.00 2.52 59.70
CA ALA A 337 -29.30 2.07 61.04
C ALA A 337 -29.53 0.55 61.12
N VAL A 338 -30.25 -0.01 60.16
CA VAL A 338 -30.45 -1.48 60.07
C VAL A 338 -29.13 -2.20 59.82
N ARG A 339 -28.25 -1.59 59.00
CA ARG A 339 -26.92 -2.14 58.73
C ARG A 339 -26.08 -2.14 60.01
N LYS A 340 -26.05 -1.01 60.75
CA LYS A 340 -25.35 -0.90 62.03
C LYS A 340 -25.82 -1.97 63.01
N LEU A 341 -27.12 -2.12 63.20
CA LEU A 341 -27.69 -3.14 64.10
C LEU A 341 -27.31 -4.57 63.72
N LYS A 342 -27.26 -4.89 62.42
CA LYS A 342 -26.79 -6.20 61.90
C LYS A 342 -25.31 -6.43 62.19
N MET A 343 -24.45 -5.38 62.05
CA MET A 343 -23.03 -5.48 62.37
C MET A 343 -22.81 -5.74 63.85
N GLU A 344 -23.60 -5.09 64.73
CA GLU A 344 -23.53 -5.27 66.17
C GLU A 344 -24.04 -6.65 66.66
N GLN A 345 -25.07 -7.21 65.97
CA GLN A 345 -25.66 -8.50 66.34
C GLN A 345 -24.87 -9.70 65.78
N SER A 346 -24.16 -9.55 64.68
CA SER A 346 -23.45 -10.66 64.01
C SER A 346 -22.20 -10.17 63.36
N PRO A 347 -21.10 -9.92 64.09
CA PRO A 347 -19.87 -9.34 63.58
C PRO A 347 -19.22 -10.20 62.48
N ASP A 348 -19.32 -11.52 62.58
CA ASP A 348 -18.64 -12.46 61.67
C ASP A 348 -19.51 -12.89 60.49
N ALA A 349 -20.77 -12.45 60.40
CA ALA A 349 -21.68 -12.88 59.34
C ALA A 349 -21.54 -11.95 58.10
N PRO A 350 -21.45 -12.49 56.90
CA PRO A 350 -21.41 -11.69 55.68
C PRO A 350 -22.70 -10.88 55.54
N ILE A 351 -22.59 -9.55 55.69
CA ILE A 351 -23.75 -8.64 55.65
C ILE A 351 -24.17 -8.46 54.19
N LYS A 352 -25.12 -9.25 53.72
CA LYS A 352 -25.76 -8.99 52.44
C LYS A 352 -26.71 -7.80 52.61
N GLY A 353 -26.26 -6.62 52.18
CA GLY A 353 -27.08 -5.40 52.16
C GLY A 353 -28.09 -5.42 51.01
N PRO A 354 -29.29 -4.85 51.18
CA PRO A 354 -30.21 -4.66 50.07
C PRO A 354 -29.66 -3.69 49.04
N ILE A 355 -30.02 -3.90 47.78
CA ILE A 355 -29.65 -2.96 46.70
C ILE A 355 -30.54 -1.74 46.76
N LEU A 356 -29.95 -0.54 46.85
CA LEU A 356 -30.67 0.74 46.80
C LEU A 356 -30.84 1.18 45.35
N CYS A 357 -32.07 1.35 44.87
CA CYS A 357 -32.39 1.84 43.54
C CYS A 357 -32.96 3.26 43.61
N PHE A 358 -32.28 4.24 42.98
CA PHE A 358 -32.74 5.63 42.88
C PHE A 358 -33.32 5.90 41.51
N GLN A 359 -34.62 6.16 41.41
CA GLN A 359 -35.33 6.49 40.18
C GLN A 359 -35.75 7.96 40.18
N GLY A 360 -35.56 8.65 39.04
CA GLY A 360 -35.99 10.04 38.87
C GLY A 360 -35.43 10.68 37.63
N PRO A 361 -35.87 11.91 37.26
CA PRO A 361 -35.40 12.63 36.11
C PRO A 361 -33.89 12.91 36.15
N PRO A 362 -33.23 13.17 34.99
CA PRO A 362 -31.84 13.61 34.99
C PRO A 362 -31.65 14.91 35.76
N GLY A 363 -30.48 15.10 36.39
CA GLY A 363 -30.15 16.31 37.15
C GLY A 363 -30.69 16.38 38.60
N THR A 364 -31.43 15.39 39.08
CA THR A 364 -31.99 15.39 40.46
C THR A 364 -31.04 14.92 41.54
N GLY A 365 -29.75 14.79 41.27
CA GLY A 365 -28.73 14.46 42.26
C GLY A 365 -28.61 12.98 42.62
N LYS A 366 -29.12 12.04 41.84
CA LYS A 366 -29.05 10.58 42.14
C LYS A 366 -27.62 10.07 42.34
N THR A 367 -26.70 10.49 41.46
CA THR A 367 -25.29 10.07 41.53
C THR A 367 -24.56 10.71 42.70
N SER A 368 -24.84 11.99 43.01
CA SER A 368 -24.26 12.69 44.18
C SER A 368 -24.78 12.08 45.47
N LEU A 369 -26.05 11.68 45.54
CA LEU A 369 -26.59 11.00 46.70
C LEU A 369 -25.88 9.66 46.95
N GLY A 370 -25.60 8.89 45.89
CA GLY A 370 -24.80 7.67 45.99
C GLY A 370 -23.39 7.92 46.53
N LYS A 371 -22.74 9.02 46.11
CA LYS A 371 -21.44 9.41 46.61
C LYS A 371 -21.51 9.81 48.13
N SER A 372 -22.50 10.60 48.52
CA SER A 372 -22.66 10.99 49.93
C SER A 372 -22.99 9.77 50.84
N ILE A 373 -23.64 8.75 50.32
CA ILE A 373 -23.85 7.48 51.07
C ILE A 373 -22.53 6.73 51.23
N ALA A 374 -21.69 6.67 50.18
CA ALA A 374 -20.40 6.04 50.30
C ALA A 374 -19.48 6.79 51.27
N ASP A 375 -19.45 8.12 51.22
CA ASP A 375 -18.73 8.98 52.19
C ASP A 375 -19.22 8.73 53.65
N ALA A 376 -20.53 8.59 53.85
CA ALA A 376 -21.12 8.31 55.17
C ALA A 376 -20.77 6.92 55.71
N LEU A 377 -20.45 5.97 54.83
CA LEU A 377 -19.99 4.63 55.21
C LEU A 377 -18.45 4.54 55.34
N GLY A 378 -17.74 5.61 55.02
CA GLY A 378 -16.25 5.62 54.92
C GLY A 378 -15.71 4.79 53.75
N ARG A 379 -16.52 4.66 52.69
CA ARG A 379 -16.19 3.88 51.49
C ARG A 379 -15.87 4.75 50.28
N GLU A 380 -14.97 4.29 49.42
CA GLU A 380 -14.72 4.93 48.14
C GLU A 380 -15.91 4.71 47.18
N PHE A 381 -16.22 5.77 46.40
CA PHE A 381 -17.32 5.72 45.42
C PHE A 381 -16.83 5.46 44.01
N ILE A 382 -17.33 4.40 43.41
CA ILE A 382 -17.03 4.07 42.01
C ILE A 382 -18.31 4.17 41.19
N ARG A 383 -18.24 4.78 40.01
CA ARG A 383 -19.33 4.90 39.06
C ARG A 383 -19.12 4.01 37.85
N ILE A 384 -20.04 3.07 37.61
CA ILE A 384 -20.07 2.25 36.41
C ILE A 384 -21.28 2.65 35.57
N SER A 385 -21.05 3.03 34.29
CA SER A 385 -22.13 3.32 33.34
C SER A 385 -22.47 2.05 32.57
N LEU A 386 -23.66 1.50 32.80
CA LEU A 386 -24.17 0.35 32.07
C LEU A 386 -24.94 0.85 30.83
N GLY A 387 -24.26 0.90 29.69
CA GLY A 387 -24.86 1.15 28.38
C GLY A 387 -24.80 2.60 27.91
N ARG A 388 -24.00 2.78 26.86
CA ARG A 388 -24.15 3.76 25.79
C ARG A 388 -24.27 3.00 24.48
N ASP A 389 -25.29 2.14 24.37
CA ASP A 389 -25.66 1.60 23.07
C ASP A 389 -27.16 1.65 22.90
N THR A 390 -27.51 2.48 21.93
CA THR A 390 -28.70 2.49 21.07
C THR A 390 -29.90 1.67 21.56
N GLY A 391 -30.83 2.33 22.29
CA GLY A 391 -32.20 1.83 22.39
C GLY A 391 -32.77 1.67 23.80
N SER A 392 -32.02 1.88 24.88
CA SER A 392 -32.56 1.83 26.23
C SER A 392 -32.93 3.24 26.74
N PRO A 393 -34.06 3.42 27.42
CA PRO A 393 -34.48 4.73 27.91
C PRO A 393 -33.44 5.29 28.91
N PRO A 394 -33.14 6.60 28.87
CA PRO A 394 -32.00 7.23 29.58
C PRO A 394 -32.15 7.32 31.11
N TYR A 395 -33.03 6.55 31.74
CA TYR A 395 -33.45 6.80 33.11
C TYR A 395 -33.10 5.70 34.13
N LEU A 396 -32.41 4.63 33.70
CA LEU A 396 -32.02 3.56 34.67
C LEU A 396 -30.55 3.77 35.09
N TYR A 397 -30.36 4.41 36.23
CA TYR A 397 -29.07 4.41 36.94
C TYR A 397 -29.16 3.40 38.08
N TRP A 398 -28.37 2.33 37.97
CA TRP A 398 -28.22 1.38 39.07
C TRP A 398 -27.09 1.86 39.97
N CYS A 399 -27.40 2.16 41.22
CA CYS A 399 -26.37 2.38 42.24
C CYS A 399 -26.22 1.07 43.00
N LEU A 400 -25.19 0.31 42.69
CA LEU A 400 -24.82 -0.91 43.41
C LEU A 400 -23.99 -0.50 44.61
N THR A 401 -24.48 -0.71 45.83
CA THR A 401 -23.63 -0.63 47.01
C THR A 401 -22.87 -1.96 47.10
N TRP A 402 -21.59 -1.87 46.85
CA TRP A 402 -20.68 -2.99 46.71
C TRP A 402 -19.87 -3.26 47.96
N SER A 403 -19.93 -4.49 48.45
CA SER A 403 -18.93 -4.98 49.41
C SER A 403 -17.66 -5.53 48.73
N HIS A 404 -17.56 -5.52 47.43
CA HIS A 404 -16.46 -6.21 46.68
C HIS A 404 -15.81 -5.42 45.54
N TYR A 405 -16.07 -4.10 45.38
CA TYR A 405 -15.53 -3.36 44.22
C TYR A 405 -14.70 -2.09 44.54
N SER A 406 -14.10 -2.01 45.72
CA SER A 406 -13.08 -0.98 46.00
C SER A 406 -11.76 -1.20 45.23
N ARG A 407 -11.77 -2.03 44.20
CA ARG A 407 -10.59 -2.72 43.68
C ARG A 407 -10.12 -2.36 42.28
N ILE A 408 -10.82 -1.51 41.50
CA ILE A 408 -10.51 -1.35 40.07
C ILE A 408 -9.61 -0.14 39.72
N GLU A 409 -9.46 0.87 40.58
CA GLU A 409 -8.78 2.11 40.17
C GLU A 409 -7.28 2.23 40.50
N LYS A 410 -6.66 1.33 41.23
CA LYS A 410 -5.19 1.43 41.50
C LYS A 410 -4.29 0.94 40.37
N GLY A 411 -4.83 0.31 39.33
CA GLY A 411 -4.07 -0.24 38.19
C GLY A 411 -3.87 0.71 37.00
N LYS A 412 -4.37 1.95 37.01
CA LYS A 412 -4.28 2.87 35.84
C LYS A 412 -3.28 4.01 35.94
N ASN A 413 -2.48 4.09 36.98
CA ASN A 413 -1.39 5.07 37.07
C ASN A 413 -0.08 4.39 37.55
N ALA A 414 0.48 3.55 36.70
CA ALA A 414 1.88 3.14 36.74
C ALA A 414 2.36 2.93 35.31
#